data_c5a619e1da8e86476da1fb8d2add0f7f
#
_entry.id   c5a619e1da8e86476da1fb8d2add0f7f
#
_cell.length_a   1.000
_cell.length_b   1.000
_cell.length_c   1.000
_cell.angle_alpha   90.00
_cell.angle_beta   90.00
_cell.angle_gamma   90.00
#
_symmetry.space_group_name_H-M   'P 1'
#
loop_
_entity.id
_entity.type
_entity.pdbx_description
1 polymer ?
#
loop_
_entity_poly.entity_id
_entity_poly.type
_entity_poly.pdbx_seq_one_letter_code
_entity_poly.pdbx_strand_id
1 'polypeptide(L)'
;MSKTKRPQFSRILLKLSGEALGGPGGVGISAEAVQSMAQQICEVRELGVQVVVVVGGGNIFRGVSGSKSGIERATGDYMGMLATIINSLALQDALEKLGAPTRVQSAIAMSQIAESFIRRRAVRHLEKNRVVIFGGGTGNPYFSTDTAAALRANEIGAEVILKATKVDGIYDSDPKKNPRAKRFAQISYLDALQRRLQVMDSTAFSLCMDNKMPIIVFDFFRPHNLKRVVLGEKVGTLVTA
;
A
#
# COMPACT_ATOMS: atom_id res chain seq x y z
N MET A 1 19.60 3.17 29.38
CA MET A 1 19.33 3.72 28.04
C MET A 1 18.94 2.57 27.12
N SER A 2 17.66 2.45 26.78
CA SER A 2 17.18 1.41 25.85
C SER A 2 17.82 1.64 24.48
N LYS A 3 18.55 0.65 23.95
CA LYS A 3 19.11 0.73 22.59
C LYS A 3 17.93 0.88 21.61
N THR A 4 17.77 2.06 21.05
CA THR A 4 16.78 2.30 19.98
C THR A 4 17.06 1.30 18.85
N LYS A 5 16.14 0.38 18.65
CA LYS A 5 16.25 -0.66 17.62
C LYS A 5 16.31 0.02 16.25
N ARG A 6 17.32 -0.27 15.44
CA ARG A 6 17.45 0.32 14.10
C ARG A 6 16.40 -0.27 13.16
N PRO A 7 15.83 0.53 12.24
CA PRO A 7 14.96 0.01 11.18
C PRO A 7 15.64 -1.08 10.36
N GLN A 8 14.89 -2.10 10.00
CA GLN A 8 15.35 -3.19 9.13
C GLN A 8 15.45 -2.73 7.67
N PHE A 9 14.61 -1.75 7.28
CA PHE A 9 14.51 -1.25 5.92
C PHE A 9 14.78 0.25 5.90
N SER A 10 15.50 0.71 4.88
CA SER A 10 15.76 2.14 4.64
C SER A 10 14.72 2.77 3.72
N ARG A 11 14.10 1.97 2.82
CA ARG A 11 13.02 2.42 1.92
C ARG A 11 11.94 1.36 1.83
N ILE A 12 10.70 1.76 2.13
CA ILE A 12 9.52 0.88 2.08
C ILE A 12 8.48 1.43 1.12
N LEU A 13 7.69 0.52 0.52
CA LEU A 13 6.43 0.88 -0.12
C LEU A 13 5.27 0.32 0.71
N LEU A 14 4.44 1.20 1.24
CA LEU A 14 3.22 0.86 1.98
C LEU A 14 2.03 0.87 1.01
N LYS A 15 1.39 -0.29 0.82
CA LYS A 15 0.16 -0.41 0.03
C LYS A 15 -1.05 -0.41 0.95
N LEU A 16 -1.90 0.58 0.81
CA LEU A 16 -3.14 0.75 1.55
C LEU A 16 -4.36 0.42 0.68
N SER A 17 -5.35 -0.26 1.23
CA SER A 17 -6.66 -0.38 0.59
C SER A 17 -7.43 0.93 0.71
N GLY A 18 -8.16 1.33 -0.33
CA GLY A 18 -9.06 2.50 -0.24
C GLY A 18 -10.08 2.36 0.90
N GLU A 19 -10.61 1.16 1.12
CA GLU A 19 -11.55 0.90 2.22
C GLU A 19 -11.00 1.26 3.61
N ALA A 20 -9.69 1.28 3.75
CA ALA A 20 -9.04 1.68 4.99
C ALA A 20 -9.28 3.17 5.29
N LEU A 21 -9.39 4.02 4.26
CA LEU A 21 -9.68 5.45 4.40
C LEU A 21 -11.15 5.73 4.67
N GLY A 22 -12.05 4.79 4.35
CA GLY A 22 -13.49 4.91 4.62
C GLY A 22 -13.90 4.62 6.06
N GLY A 23 -12.93 4.35 6.96
CA GLY A 23 -13.22 4.02 8.35
C GLY A 23 -13.97 2.68 8.50
N PRO A 24 -14.77 2.51 9.57
CA PRO A 24 -15.47 1.26 9.85
C PRO A 24 -16.44 0.83 8.72
N GLY A 25 -17.06 1.78 8.04
CA GLY A 25 -18.00 1.52 6.92
C GLY A 25 -17.29 1.19 5.61
N GLY A 26 -16.01 1.49 5.48
CA GLY A 26 -15.22 1.25 4.27
C GLY A 26 -15.64 2.08 3.04
N VAL A 27 -16.50 3.07 3.20
CA VAL A 27 -17.06 3.93 2.14
C VAL A 27 -16.76 5.40 2.43
N GLY A 28 -16.49 6.18 1.39
CA GLY A 28 -16.13 7.59 1.52
C GLY A 28 -14.75 7.79 2.15
N ILE A 29 -14.55 8.93 2.80
CA ILE A 29 -13.31 9.29 3.49
C ILE A 29 -13.65 9.66 4.93
N SER A 30 -13.09 8.91 5.90
CA SER A 30 -13.16 9.22 7.32
C SER A 30 -11.94 10.02 7.74
N ALA A 31 -12.16 11.20 8.31
CA ALA A 31 -11.08 12.06 8.81
C ALA A 31 -10.24 11.34 9.87
N GLU A 32 -10.88 10.61 10.79
CA GLU A 32 -10.21 9.87 11.85
C GLU A 32 -9.34 8.75 11.29
N ALA A 33 -9.85 8.01 10.29
CA ALA A 33 -9.08 6.93 9.65
C ALA A 33 -7.85 7.48 8.93
N VAL A 34 -8.01 8.56 8.17
CA VAL A 34 -6.92 9.22 7.45
C VAL A 34 -5.88 9.78 8.43
N GLN A 35 -6.31 10.43 9.51
CA GLN A 35 -5.42 10.96 10.54
C GLN A 35 -4.63 9.84 11.24
N SER A 36 -5.30 8.74 11.62
CA SER A 36 -4.64 7.58 12.23
C SER A 36 -3.58 6.96 11.30
N MET A 37 -3.86 6.88 9.99
CA MET A 37 -2.88 6.42 9.01
C MET A 37 -1.70 7.36 8.89
N ALA A 38 -1.96 8.66 8.81
CA ALA A 38 -0.92 9.68 8.71
C ALA A 38 0.01 9.63 9.94
N GLN A 39 -0.53 9.45 11.15
CA GLN A 39 0.26 9.29 12.37
C GLN A 39 1.21 8.09 12.31
N GLN A 40 0.73 6.91 11.91
CA GLN A 40 1.56 5.72 11.78
C GLN A 40 2.67 5.88 10.72
N ILE A 41 2.37 6.58 9.62
CA ILE A 41 3.36 6.89 8.58
C ILE A 41 4.42 7.86 9.12
N CYS A 42 4.02 8.89 9.86
CA CYS A 42 4.94 9.83 10.51
C CYS A 42 5.87 9.13 11.49
N GLU A 43 5.35 8.22 12.34
CA GLU A 43 6.16 7.42 13.27
C GLU A 43 7.29 6.65 12.58
N VAL A 44 7.02 6.11 11.40
CA VAL A 44 8.03 5.37 10.62
C VAL A 44 9.02 6.32 9.94
N ARG A 45 8.53 7.43 9.37
CA ARG A 45 9.38 8.46 8.77
C ARG A 45 10.36 9.06 9.78
N GLU A 46 9.93 9.26 11.02
CA GLU A 46 10.78 9.78 12.13
C GLU A 46 11.92 8.83 12.50
N LEU A 47 11.81 7.54 12.18
CA LEU A 47 12.91 6.59 12.31
C LEU A 47 13.97 6.73 11.20
N GLY A 48 13.81 7.67 10.27
CA GLY A 48 14.70 7.88 9.11
C GLY A 48 14.39 6.97 7.92
N VAL A 49 13.24 6.28 7.93
CA VAL A 49 12.82 5.41 6.83
C VAL A 49 12.15 6.23 5.73
N GLN A 50 12.55 6.01 4.49
CA GLN A 50 11.92 6.60 3.31
C GLN A 50 10.59 5.88 3.02
N VAL A 51 9.48 6.60 3.15
CA VAL A 51 8.14 6.02 3.02
C VAL A 51 7.50 6.41 1.71
N VAL A 52 7.10 5.41 0.96
CA VAL A 52 6.26 5.54 -0.24
C VAL A 52 4.92 4.89 0.02
N VAL A 53 3.85 5.51 -0.45
CA VAL A 53 2.49 5.01 -0.29
C VAL A 53 1.83 4.81 -1.65
N VAL A 54 1.17 3.67 -1.83
CA VAL A 54 0.19 3.44 -2.90
C VAL A 54 -1.16 3.20 -2.24
N VAL A 55 -2.14 4.00 -2.60
CA VAL A 55 -3.48 3.92 -2.03
C VAL A 55 -4.51 3.45 -3.06
N GLY A 56 -5.43 2.55 -2.67
CA GLY A 56 -6.56 2.12 -3.49
C GLY A 56 -7.69 3.15 -3.53
N GLY A 57 -8.64 2.97 -4.44
CA GLY A 57 -9.82 3.84 -4.62
C GLY A 57 -11.15 3.19 -4.24
N GLY A 58 -11.13 1.96 -3.72
CA GLY A 58 -12.33 1.14 -3.56
C GLY A 58 -13.37 1.61 -2.52
N ASN A 59 -13.03 2.61 -1.70
CA ASN A 59 -13.96 3.31 -0.80
C ASN A 59 -14.83 4.34 -1.52
N ILE A 60 -14.40 4.82 -2.68
CA ILE A 60 -15.09 5.84 -3.50
C ILE A 60 -15.72 5.16 -4.71
N PHE A 61 -14.93 4.39 -5.46
CA PHE A 61 -15.42 3.70 -6.67
C PHE A 61 -14.68 2.39 -6.91
N ARG A 62 -15.43 1.36 -7.35
CA ARG A 62 -14.89 0.05 -7.74
C ARG A 62 -15.29 -0.24 -9.19
N GLY A 63 -14.32 -0.31 -10.11
CA GLY A 63 -14.53 -0.58 -11.53
C GLY A 63 -15.32 -1.87 -11.80
N VAL A 64 -15.01 -2.96 -11.07
CA VAL A 64 -15.73 -4.24 -11.19
C VAL A 64 -17.20 -4.14 -10.77
N SER A 65 -17.53 -3.29 -9.79
CA SER A 65 -18.94 -3.05 -9.42
C SER A 65 -19.62 -2.12 -10.42
N GLY A 66 -18.90 -1.19 -11.03
CA GLY A 66 -19.40 -0.30 -12.08
C GLY A 66 -19.82 -1.06 -13.34
N SER A 67 -19.11 -2.13 -13.73
CA SER A 67 -19.47 -2.94 -14.89
C SER A 67 -20.83 -3.64 -14.72
N LYS A 68 -21.24 -3.97 -13.50
CA LYS A 68 -22.59 -4.47 -13.19
C LYS A 68 -23.69 -3.40 -13.34
N SER A 69 -23.31 -2.12 -13.32
CA SER A 69 -24.19 -0.96 -13.50
C SER A 69 -24.16 -0.39 -14.93
N GLY A 70 -23.64 -1.16 -15.90
CA GLY A 70 -23.59 -0.77 -17.31
C GLY A 70 -22.41 0.14 -17.69
N ILE A 71 -21.49 0.44 -16.76
CA ILE A 71 -20.28 1.21 -17.07
C ILE A 71 -19.26 0.27 -17.75
N GLU A 72 -18.71 0.70 -18.87
CA GLU A 72 -17.61 0.01 -19.54
C GLU A 72 -16.43 -0.18 -18.61
N ARG A 73 -15.77 -1.33 -18.69
CA ARG A 73 -14.66 -1.71 -17.80
C ARG A 73 -13.52 -0.70 -17.79
N ALA A 74 -13.07 -0.24 -18.95
CA ALA A 74 -11.96 0.72 -19.04
C ALA A 74 -12.35 2.07 -18.40
N THR A 75 -13.57 2.54 -18.65
CA THR A 75 -14.11 3.77 -18.03
C THR A 75 -14.18 3.61 -16.51
N GLY A 76 -14.68 2.48 -16.01
CA GLY A 76 -14.74 2.19 -14.58
C GLY A 76 -13.36 2.15 -13.92
N ASP A 77 -12.36 1.62 -14.63
CA ASP A 77 -10.99 1.58 -14.13
C ASP A 77 -10.38 3.01 -14.06
N TYR A 78 -10.65 3.90 -15.04
CA TYR A 78 -10.27 5.32 -14.94
C TYR A 78 -10.96 6.03 -13.78
N MET A 79 -12.25 5.78 -13.55
CA MET A 79 -12.95 6.31 -12.36
C MET A 79 -12.29 5.83 -11.06
N GLY A 80 -11.90 4.56 -10.99
CA GLY A 80 -11.13 4.01 -9.87
C GLY A 80 -9.77 4.66 -9.70
N MET A 81 -9.06 4.98 -10.79
CA MET A 81 -7.79 5.71 -10.75
C MET A 81 -7.98 7.13 -10.18
N LEU A 82 -9.03 7.86 -10.61
CA LEU A 82 -9.37 9.17 -10.06
C LEU A 82 -9.70 9.07 -8.57
N ALA A 83 -10.41 8.04 -8.15
CA ALA A 83 -10.68 7.77 -6.74
C ALA A 83 -9.39 7.62 -5.91
N THR A 84 -8.34 7.00 -6.46
CA THR A 84 -7.04 6.93 -5.78
C THR A 84 -6.39 8.31 -5.63
N ILE A 85 -6.58 9.23 -6.57
CA ILE A 85 -6.09 10.61 -6.48
C ILE A 85 -6.78 11.35 -5.34
N ILE A 86 -8.10 11.24 -5.23
CA ILE A 86 -8.87 11.86 -4.13
C ILE A 86 -8.32 11.37 -2.78
N ASN A 87 -8.13 10.06 -2.62
CA ASN A 87 -7.56 9.47 -1.41
C ASN A 87 -6.12 9.94 -1.15
N SER A 88 -5.32 10.08 -2.20
CA SER A 88 -3.93 10.57 -2.10
C SER A 88 -3.86 11.99 -1.58
N LEU A 89 -4.75 12.86 -2.03
CA LEU A 89 -4.85 14.26 -1.57
C LEU A 89 -5.29 14.33 -0.11
N ALA A 90 -6.29 13.52 0.29
CA ALA A 90 -6.73 13.47 1.68
C ALA A 90 -5.60 13.02 2.63
N LEU A 91 -4.82 12.01 2.22
CA LEU A 91 -3.69 11.53 3.00
C LEU A 91 -2.53 12.54 3.01
N GLN A 92 -2.26 13.22 1.90
CA GLN A 92 -1.27 14.30 1.82
C GLN A 92 -1.59 15.42 2.81
N ASP A 93 -2.82 15.94 2.79
CA ASP A 93 -3.27 16.99 3.70
C ASP A 93 -3.06 16.60 5.17
N ALA A 94 -3.45 15.38 5.55
CA ALA A 94 -3.26 14.88 6.92
C ALA A 94 -1.78 14.74 7.30
N LEU A 95 -0.92 14.26 6.41
CA LEU A 95 0.52 14.14 6.64
C LEU A 95 1.19 15.51 6.79
N GLU A 96 0.84 16.47 5.94
CA GLU A 96 1.39 17.82 5.97
C GLU A 96 0.94 18.58 7.24
N LYS A 97 -0.29 18.38 7.70
CA LYS A 97 -0.77 18.89 9.01
C LYS A 97 0.02 18.32 10.20
N LEU A 98 0.56 17.12 10.09
CA LEU A 98 1.45 16.50 11.07
C LEU A 98 2.93 16.88 10.89
N GLY A 99 3.24 17.81 9.98
CA GLY A 99 4.62 18.26 9.72
C GLY A 99 5.45 17.30 8.87
N ALA A 100 4.83 16.36 8.16
CA ALA A 100 5.51 15.47 7.22
C ALA A 100 5.40 16.00 5.79
N PRO A 101 6.44 16.64 5.21
CA PRO A 101 6.40 17.11 3.84
C PRO A 101 6.07 15.97 2.88
N THR A 102 5.03 16.11 2.09
CA THR A 102 4.49 15.03 1.25
C THR A 102 4.38 15.49 -0.20
N ARG A 103 4.50 14.56 -1.15
CA ARG A 103 4.26 14.81 -2.58
C ARG A 103 3.41 13.71 -3.17
N VAL A 104 2.32 14.10 -3.81
CA VAL A 104 1.50 13.20 -4.63
C VAL A 104 2.05 13.21 -6.04
N GLN A 105 2.32 12.03 -6.58
CA GLN A 105 2.66 11.84 -7.99
C GLN A 105 1.62 10.95 -8.66
N SER A 106 1.10 11.39 -9.80
CA SER A 106 0.05 10.72 -10.55
C SER A 106 0.60 10.03 -11.80
N ALA A 107 0.11 8.82 -12.06
CA ALA A 107 0.34 8.13 -13.32
C ALA A 107 -0.46 8.73 -14.50
N ILE A 108 -1.51 9.53 -14.20
CA ILE A 108 -2.32 10.27 -15.17
C ILE A 108 -1.93 11.75 -15.08
N ALA A 109 -1.69 12.40 -16.21
CA ALA A 109 -1.31 13.80 -16.25
C ALA A 109 -2.44 14.71 -15.70
N MET A 110 -2.16 15.43 -14.62
CA MET A 110 -3.06 16.38 -13.96
C MET A 110 -2.24 17.42 -13.17
N SER A 111 -1.41 18.14 -13.87
CA SER A 111 -0.34 19.00 -13.32
C SER A 111 -0.82 20.07 -12.33
N GLN A 112 -2.09 20.48 -12.37
CA GLN A 112 -2.68 21.44 -11.44
C GLN A 112 -2.99 20.82 -10.07
N ILE A 113 -3.04 19.48 -9.96
CA ILE A 113 -3.46 18.74 -8.75
C ILE A 113 -2.33 17.95 -8.16
N ALA A 114 -1.57 17.23 -9.00
CA ALA A 114 -0.50 16.34 -8.60
C ALA A 114 0.65 16.36 -9.61
N GLU A 115 1.87 16.10 -9.12
CA GLU A 115 3.02 15.98 -10.03
C GLU A 115 2.84 14.76 -10.94
N SER A 116 3.24 14.87 -12.21
CA SER A 116 3.37 13.68 -13.05
C SER A 116 4.46 12.76 -12.50
N PHE A 117 4.20 11.46 -12.49
CA PHE A 117 5.18 10.47 -12.05
C PHE A 117 6.44 10.52 -12.93
N ILE A 118 7.55 10.81 -12.31
CA ILE A 118 8.89 10.69 -12.90
C ILE A 118 9.78 10.01 -11.86
N ARG A 119 10.28 8.80 -12.16
CA ARG A 119 11.08 7.99 -11.25
C ARG A 119 12.17 8.77 -10.51
N ARG A 120 13.00 9.53 -11.24
CA ARG A 120 14.09 10.32 -10.65
C ARG A 120 13.58 11.40 -9.69
N ARG A 121 12.42 12.00 -9.97
CA ARG A 121 11.79 12.99 -9.10
C ARG A 121 11.27 12.36 -7.82
N ALA A 122 10.63 11.18 -7.92
CA ALA A 122 10.18 10.41 -6.76
C ALA A 122 11.36 10.07 -5.82
N VAL A 123 12.45 9.51 -6.37
CA VAL A 123 13.65 9.20 -5.60
C VAL A 123 14.22 10.46 -4.94
N ARG A 124 14.28 11.59 -5.66
CA ARG A 124 14.77 12.85 -5.09
C ARG A 124 13.90 13.38 -3.95
N HIS A 125 12.58 13.16 -4.00
CA HIS A 125 11.71 13.49 -2.87
C HIS A 125 12.03 12.63 -1.64
N LEU A 126 12.22 11.32 -1.82
CA LEU A 126 12.58 10.40 -0.74
C LEU A 126 13.92 10.75 -0.09
N GLU A 127 14.93 11.08 -0.89
CA GLU A 127 16.24 11.56 -0.42
C GLU A 127 16.14 12.85 0.42
N LYS A 128 15.12 13.69 0.14
CA LYS A 128 14.79 14.89 0.93
C LYS A 128 13.86 14.60 2.12
N ASN A 129 13.75 13.33 2.52
CA ASN A 129 12.89 12.88 3.62
C ASN A 129 11.42 13.32 3.48
N ARG A 130 10.90 13.35 2.25
CA ARG A 130 9.49 13.59 1.95
C ARG A 130 8.76 12.27 1.81
N VAL A 131 7.53 12.19 2.27
CA VAL A 131 6.64 11.07 1.93
C VAL A 131 6.21 11.23 0.48
N VAL A 132 6.21 10.14 -0.30
CA VAL A 132 5.72 10.14 -1.67
C VAL A 132 4.47 9.27 -1.74
N ILE A 133 3.39 9.80 -2.30
CA ILE A 133 2.15 9.05 -2.51
C ILE A 133 1.95 8.90 -4.02
N PHE A 134 1.81 7.67 -4.50
CA PHE A 134 1.48 7.40 -5.89
C PHE A 134 -0.02 7.18 -6.07
N GLY A 135 -0.63 8.03 -6.87
CA GLY A 135 -2.02 7.95 -7.30
C GLY A 135 -2.16 7.64 -8.79
N GLY A 136 -3.38 7.38 -9.24
CA GLY A 136 -3.66 7.03 -10.63
C GLY A 136 -3.29 5.59 -11.02
N GLY A 137 -3.01 4.72 -10.05
CA GLY A 137 -2.65 3.32 -10.31
C GLY A 137 -1.41 3.18 -11.20
N THR A 138 -1.52 2.37 -12.25
CA THR A 138 -0.51 2.25 -13.31
C THR A 138 -0.67 3.31 -14.41
N GLY A 139 -1.78 4.04 -14.44
CA GLY A 139 -2.20 4.89 -15.55
C GLY A 139 -2.93 4.14 -16.67
N ASN A 140 -3.04 2.82 -16.57
CA ASN A 140 -3.66 1.96 -17.58
C ASN A 140 -4.82 1.17 -16.97
N PRO A 141 -5.97 1.03 -17.68
CA PRO A 141 -7.04 0.12 -17.30
C PRO A 141 -6.57 -1.33 -17.16
N TYR A 142 -7.40 -2.16 -16.55
CA TYR A 142 -7.20 -3.60 -16.31
C TYR A 142 -6.15 -3.97 -15.27
N PHE A 143 -5.39 -3.01 -14.73
CA PHE A 143 -4.44 -3.24 -13.64
C PHE A 143 -4.99 -2.77 -12.31
N SER A 144 -4.68 -3.53 -11.26
CA SER A 144 -5.05 -3.19 -9.89
C SER A 144 -4.05 -2.24 -9.23
N THR A 145 -4.40 -1.75 -8.04
CA THR A 145 -3.45 -0.99 -7.21
C THR A 145 -2.39 -1.87 -6.56
N ASP A 146 -2.58 -3.20 -6.48
CA ASP A 146 -1.53 -4.14 -6.09
C ASP A 146 -0.46 -4.21 -7.19
N THR A 147 -0.88 -4.29 -8.46
CA THR A 147 0.05 -4.21 -9.61
C THR A 147 0.80 -2.88 -9.63
N ALA A 148 0.10 -1.76 -9.38
CA ALA A 148 0.77 -0.46 -9.28
C ALA A 148 1.80 -0.43 -8.15
N ALA A 149 1.50 -0.99 -6.99
CA ALA A 149 2.43 -1.07 -5.86
C ALA A 149 3.68 -1.89 -6.23
N ALA A 150 3.52 -3.06 -6.85
CA ALA A 150 4.63 -3.90 -7.29
C ALA A 150 5.52 -3.17 -8.30
N LEU A 151 4.92 -2.50 -9.31
CA LEU A 151 5.65 -1.73 -10.30
C LEU A 151 6.44 -0.59 -9.68
N ARG A 152 5.78 0.26 -8.88
CA ARG A 152 6.41 1.42 -8.25
C ARG A 152 7.49 1.03 -7.25
N ALA A 153 7.31 -0.06 -6.48
CA ALA A 153 8.33 -0.55 -5.56
C ALA A 153 9.64 -0.87 -6.29
N ASN A 154 9.56 -1.58 -7.40
CA ASN A 154 10.72 -1.90 -8.22
C ASN A 154 11.36 -0.64 -8.83
N GLU A 155 10.57 0.26 -9.40
CA GLU A 155 11.07 1.49 -10.04
C GLU A 155 11.84 2.41 -9.09
N ILE A 156 11.40 2.53 -7.84
CA ILE A 156 12.03 3.42 -6.85
C ILE A 156 13.07 2.71 -5.99
N GLY A 157 13.28 1.41 -6.17
CA GLY A 157 14.20 0.60 -5.36
C GLY A 157 13.74 0.49 -3.90
N ALA A 158 12.46 0.21 -3.65
CA ALA A 158 12.00 -0.17 -2.32
C ALA A 158 12.57 -1.53 -1.94
N GLU A 159 12.86 -1.73 -0.66
CA GLU A 159 13.40 -2.98 -0.13
C GLU A 159 12.32 -3.99 0.23
N VAL A 160 11.08 -3.52 0.39
CA VAL A 160 9.93 -4.34 0.76
C VAL A 160 8.62 -3.64 0.40
N ILE A 161 7.60 -4.43 0.05
CA ILE A 161 6.21 -3.98 0.00
C ILE A 161 5.52 -4.38 1.30
N LEU A 162 5.00 -3.41 2.02
CA LEU A 162 4.18 -3.61 3.21
C LEU A 162 2.70 -3.56 2.79
N LYS A 163 2.05 -4.71 2.71
CA LYS A 163 0.63 -4.80 2.38
C LYS A 163 -0.20 -4.69 3.65
N ALA A 164 -0.81 -3.53 3.81
CA ALA A 164 -1.72 -3.23 4.92
C ALA A 164 -3.08 -3.91 4.70
N THR A 165 -3.50 -4.72 5.65
CA THR A 165 -4.76 -5.48 5.62
C THR A 165 -5.50 -5.39 6.95
N LYS A 166 -6.72 -5.96 7.00
CA LYS A 166 -7.50 -6.14 8.24
C LYS A 166 -7.23 -7.49 8.92
N VAL A 167 -6.31 -8.28 8.37
CA VAL A 167 -5.87 -9.57 8.92
C VAL A 167 -4.38 -9.52 9.22
N ASP A 168 -3.96 -10.27 10.21
CA ASP A 168 -2.59 -10.21 10.73
C ASP A 168 -1.58 -11.07 9.95
N GLY A 169 -1.94 -11.54 8.76
CA GLY A 169 -1.06 -12.27 7.86
C GLY A 169 -1.78 -13.20 6.90
N ILE A 170 -1.03 -14.14 6.32
CA ILE A 170 -1.52 -15.16 5.39
C ILE A 170 -1.71 -16.46 6.16
N TYR A 171 -2.85 -17.12 5.93
CA TYR A 171 -3.24 -18.36 6.58
C TYR A 171 -3.33 -19.51 5.57
N ASP A 172 -3.22 -20.75 6.06
CA ASP A 172 -3.40 -21.98 5.28
C ASP A 172 -4.86 -22.19 4.82
N SER A 173 -5.80 -21.53 5.48
CA SER A 173 -7.23 -21.52 5.17
C SER A 173 -7.86 -20.23 5.72
N ASP A 174 -9.09 -19.91 5.30
CA ASP A 174 -9.79 -18.70 5.78
C ASP A 174 -10.04 -18.77 7.30
N PRO A 175 -9.41 -17.92 8.11
CA PRO A 175 -9.55 -17.95 9.57
C PRO A 175 -10.97 -17.60 10.06
N LYS A 176 -11.79 -16.96 9.22
CA LYS A 176 -13.21 -16.69 9.54
C LYS A 176 -14.08 -17.92 9.41
N LYS A 177 -13.69 -18.87 8.55
CA LYS A 177 -14.42 -20.12 8.30
C LYS A 177 -13.83 -21.29 9.09
N ASN A 178 -12.52 -21.28 9.31
CA ASN A 178 -11.78 -22.32 10.01
C ASN A 178 -11.02 -21.74 11.23
N PRO A 179 -11.55 -21.91 12.45
CA PRO A 179 -10.87 -21.42 13.66
C PRO A 179 -9.51 -22.11 13.93
N ARG A 180 -9.20 -23.21 13.23
CA ARG A 180 -7.93 -23.93 13.33
C ARG A 180 -6.91 -23.47 12.26
N ALA A 181 -7.26 -22.49 11.43
CA ALA A 181 -6.37 -21.94 10.44
C ALA A 181 -5.06 -21.46 11.06
N LYS A 182 -3.94 -21.84 10.46
CA LYS A 182 -2.60 -21.49 10.93
C LYS A 182 -2.01 -20.40 10.06
N ARG A 183 -1.55 -19.33 10.71
CA ARG A 183 -0.85 -18.25 10.04
C ARG A 183 0.58 -18.67 9.71
N PHE A 184 1.02 -18.36 8.51
CA PHE A 184 2.42 -18.48 8.12
C PHE A 184 3.24 -17.31 8.71
N ALA A 185 4.37 -17.59 9.32
CA ALA A 185 5.34 -16.55 9.67
C ALA A 185 6.10 -16.10 8.41
N GLN A 186 6.42 -17.05 7.54
CA GLN A 186 7.05 -16.86 6.24
C GLN A 186 6.55 -17.91 5.26
N ILE A 187 6.46 -17.56 3.98
CA ILE A 187 6.09 -18.47 2.90
C ILE A 187 6.83 -18.07 1.63
N SER A 188 7.22 -19.04 0.81
CA SER A 188 7.80 -18.74 -0.51
C SER A 188 6.73 -18.33 -1.52
N TYR A 189 7.14 -17.62 -2.59
CA TYR A 189 6.25 -17.31 -3.71
C TYR A 189 5.66 -18.58 -4.33
N LEU A 190 6.50 -19.61 -4.52
CA LEU A 190 6.08 -20.88 -5.13
C LEU A 190 5.05 -21.61 -4.24
N ASP A 191 5.30 -21.70 -2.94
CA ASP A 191 4.34 -22.34 -2.01
C ASP A 191 3.00 -21.60 -1.98
N ALA A 192 3.04 -20.24 -2.00
CA ALA A 192 1.83 -19.44 -2.02
C ALA A 192 1.01 -19.67 -3.29
N LEU A 193 1.67 -19.81 -4.47
CA LEU A 193 1.03 -20.14 -5.73
C LEU A 193 0.46 -21.56 -5.73
N GLN A 194 1.22 -22.56 -5.33
CA GLN A 194 0.79 -23.95 -5.27
C GLN A 194 -0.44 -24.12 -4.36
N ARG A 195 -0.47 -23.39 -3.24
CA ARG A 195 -1.60 -23.39 -2.29
C ARG A 195 -2.73 -22.46 -2.70
N ARG A 196 -2.62 -21.73 -3.83
CA ARG A 196 -3.60 -20.75 -4.34
C ARG A 196 -3.97 -19.70 -3.28
N LEU A 197 -3.00 -19.26 -2.49
CA LEU A 197 -3.22 -18.24 -1.47
C LEU A 197 -3.33 -16.85 -2.14
N GLN A 198 -4.36 -16.11 -1.77
CA GLN A 198 -4.61 -14.78 -2.33
C GLN A 198 -3.83 -13.72 -1.56
N VAL A 199 -2.57 -13.52 -1.92
CA VAL A 199 -1.71 -12.47 -1.34
C VAL A 199 -1.93 -11.13 -2.03
N MET A 200 -1.82 -11.12 -3.35
CA MET A 200 -2.06 -10.01 -4.27
C MET A 200 -2.73 -10.56 -5.54
N ASP A 201 -3.11 -9.70 -6.48
CA ASP A 201 -3.49 -10.19 -7.80
C ASP A 201 -2.30 -10.86 -8.51
N SER A 202 -2.59 -11.72 -9.49
CA SER A 202 -1.58 -12.56 -10.13
C SER A 202 -0.48 -11.76 -10.83
N THR A 203 -0.82 -10.61 -11.43
CA THR A 203 0.13 -9.74 -12.12
C THR A 203 1.11 -9.10 -11.13
N ALA A 204 0.59 -8.55 -10.02
CA ALA A 204 1.42 -7.99 -8.96
C ALA A 204 2.32 -9.05 -8.34
N PHE A 205 1.77 -10.24 -8.11
CA PHE A 205 2.49 -11.34 -7.47
C PHE A 205 3.64 -11.86 -8.34
N SER A 206 3.39 -12.06 -9.66
CA SER A 206 4.42 -12.46 -10.60
C SER A 206 5.53 -11.41 -10.71
N LEU A 207 5.15 -10.13 -10.80
CA LEU A 207 6.13 -9.04 -10.87
C LEU A 207 7.03 -8.98 -9.62
N CYS A 208 6.47 -9.20 -8.44
CA CYS A 208 7.25 -9.27 -7.20
C CYS A 208 8.15 -10.50 -7.16
N MET A 209 7.65 -11.66 -7.58
CA MET A 209 8.41 -12.92 -7.64
C MET A 209 9.61 -12.81 -8.57
N ASP A 210 9.42 -12.33 -9.80
CA ASP A 210 10.46 -12.19 -10.81
C ASP A 210 11.59 -11.23 -10.37
N ASN A 211 11.22 -10.18 -9.63
CA ASN A 211 12.16 -9.18 -9.12
C ASN A 211 12.62 -9.46 -7.68
N LYS A 212 12.24 -10.60 -7.09
CA LYS A 212 12.58 -10.99 -5.71
C LYS A 212 12.21 -9.93 -4.67
N MET A 213 11.12 -9.16 -4.92
CA MET A 213 10.63 -8.10 -4.07
C MET A 213 9.90 -8.67 -2.85
N PRO A 214 10.40 -8.59 -1.62
CA PRO A 214 9.71 -9.13 -0.46
C PRO A 214 8.36 -8.43 -0.23
N ILE A 215 7.36 -9.21 0.23
CA ILE A 215 6.06 -8.68 0.62
C ILE A 215 5.81 -9.06 2.08
N ILE A 216 5.43 -8.10 2.92
CA ILE A 216 4.95 -8.38 4.28
C ILE A 216 3.47 -8.04 4.35
N VAL A 217 2.64 -9.04 4.62
CA VAL A 217 1.20 -8.86 4.86
C VAL A 217 0.97 -8.78 6.36
N PHE A 218 0.33 -7.70 6.82
CA PHE A 218 0.15 -7.46 8.24
C PHE A 218 -1.14 -6.68 8.54
N ASP A 219 -1.62 -6.77 9.79
CA ASP A 219 -2.74 -5.96 10.27
C ASP A 219 -2.28 -4.53 10.57
N PHE A 220 -2.67 -3.62 9.69
CA PHE A 220 -2.34 -2.20 9.80
C PHE A 220 -3.15 -1.49 10.89
N PHE A 221 -4.36 -2.00 11.22
CA PHE A 221 -5.28 -1.32 12.14
C PHE A 221 -4.91 -1.50 13.62
N ARG A 222 -3.98 -2.40 13.91
CA ARG A 222 -3.40 -2.47 15.26
C ARG A 222 -2.40 -1.33 15.46
N PRO A 223 -2.52 -0.55 16.54
CA PRO A 223 -1.61 0.56 16.83
C PRO A 223 -0.14 0.12 16.77
N HIS A 224 0.69 0.97 16.18
CA HIS A 224 2.14 0.80 16.04
C HIS A 224 2.60 -0.42 15.22
N ASN A 225 1.70 -1.20 14.60
CA ASN A 225 2.12 -2.38 13.84
C ASN A 225 3.01 -2.03 12.65
N LEU A 226 2.76 -0.92 11.95
CA LEU A 226 3.64 -0.46 10.89
C LEU A 226 5.07 -0.23 11.40
N LYS A 227 5.21 0.46 12.52
CA LYS A 227 6.51 0.68 13.18
C LYS A 227 7.17 -0.63 13.60
N ARG A 228 6.41 -1.55 14.18
CA ARG A 228 6.91 -2.88 14.61
C ARG A 228 7.44 -3.70 13.43
N VAL A 229 6.73 -3.72 12.30
CA VAL A 229 7.18 -4.39 11.06
C VAL A 229 8.50 -3.77 10.60
N VAL A 230 8.59 -2.45 10.54
CA VAL A 230 9.81 -1.74 10.09
C VAL A 230 10.99 -1.97 11.03
N LEU A 231 10.75 -2.18 12.32
CA LEU A 231 11.76 -2.55 13.31
C LEU A 231 12.11 -4.06 13.29
N GLY A 232 11.60 -4.82 12.32
CA GLY A 232 11.89 -6.24 12.12
C GLY A 232 11.18 -7.18 13.08
N GLU A 233 10.08 -6.76 13.69
CA GLU A 233 9.25 -7.67 14.49
C GLU A 233 8.39 -8.56 13.58
N LYS A 234 8.21 -9.83 13.98
CA LYS A 234 7.44 -10.83 13.22
C LYS A 234 5.93 -10.67 13.44
N VAL A 235 5.38 -9.51 13.08
CA VAL A 235 3.95 -9.18 13.26
C VAL A 235 3.05 -9.54 12.09
N GLY A 236 3.60 -10.05 10.99
CA GLY A 236 2.86 -10.41 9.78
C GLY A 236 3.33 -11.71 9.19
N THR A 237 3.05 -11.90 7.91
CA THR A 237 3.61 -12.97 7.08
C THR A 237 4.56 -12.38 6.05
N LEU A 238 5.80 -12.85 6.03
CA LEU A 238 6.78 -12.52 4.99
C LEU A 238 6.61 -13.46 3.81
N VAL A 239 6.44 -12.91 2.61
CA VAL A 239 6.50 -13.63 1.32
C VAL A 239 7.81 -13.27 0.64
N THR A 240 8.59 -14.28 0.27
CA THR A 240 9.92 -14.08 -0.35
C THR A 240 10.25 -15.23 -1.30
N ALA A 241 11.40 -15.16 -1.99
CA ALA A 241 11.90 -16.23 -2.83
C ALA A 241 12.29 -17.47 -2.04
#